data_7b97721f3e405ee5560b27d9a8d73b38
#
_entry.id   7b97721f3e405ee5560b27d9a8d73b38
#
_cell.length_a   1.000
_cell.length_b   1.000
_cell.length_c   1.000
_cell.angle_alpha   90.00
_cell.angle_beta   90.00
_cell.angle_gamma   90.00
#
_symmetry.space_group_name_H-M   'P 1'
#
loop_
_entity.id
_entity.type
_entity.pdbx_description
1 polymer ?
#
loop_
_entity_poly.entity_id
_entity_poly.type
_entity_poly.pdbx_seq_one_letter_code
_entity_poly.pdbx_strand_id
1 'polypeptide(L)'
;MFAGLHIRANDRYXSTLVLINEDLKATTIHTFNTDQECHNLIKQISPSIIAIGSPTSLPLGLCCLEIDCNCNYTIEGHKGRISEIQMASMSISCFYTTRGSISKNLIYRXINISNELHSEGYHVIETYPHATKSILFXEYPTPTKQLKSPNTDSXSIXPFLTKKGDFSKWDKNTYNAALSAYTAGLYNAEXTDSLGIKEEGFVVVPALR
;
A
#
# COMPACT_ATOMS: atom_id res chain seq x y z
N MET A 1 13.66 0.93 11.64
CA MET A 1 12.69 1.91 11.08
C MET A 1 11.95 1.30 9.91
N PHE A 2 10.67 1.64 9.77
CA PHE A 2 9.79 1.12 8.72
C PHE A 2 9.34 2.26 7.83
N ALA A 3 9.34 2.04 6.53
CA ALA A 3 8.91 3.04 5.54
C ALA A 3 7.57 2.63 4.93
N GLY A 4 6.66 3.59 4.82
CA GLY A 4 5.43 3.41 4.06
C GLY A 4 5.40 4.36 2.89
N LEU A 5 5.09 3.83 1.72
CA LEU A 5 5.06 4.59 0.47
C LEU A 5 3.62 4.73 -0.03
N HIS A 6 3.24 5.96 -0.34
CA HIS A 6 2.05 6.25 -1.15
C HIS A 6 2.53 6.86 -2.45
N ILE A 7 2.51 6.06 -3.50
CA ILE A 7 3.05 6.41 -4.82
C ILE A 7 1.92 6.92 -5.71
N ARG A 8 2.19 7.99 -6.46
CA ARG A 8 1.25 8.55 -7.45
C ARG A 8 1.57 8.01 -8.84
N ALA A 9 0.57 8.07 -9.72
CA ALA A 9 0.65 7.44 -11.05
C ALA A 9 1.70 8.06 -11.98
N ASN A 10 2.11 9.29 -11.72
CA ASN A 10 3.14 9.96 -12.51
C ASN A 10 3.87 11.01 -11.67
N ASP A 11 4.98 11.47 -12.19
CA ASP A 11 5.93 12.38 -11.52
C ASP A 11 5.46 13.85 -11.39
N ARG A 12 4.29 14.18 -11.91
CA ARG A 12 3.69 15.51 -11.73
C ARG A 12 3.15 15.71 -10.32
N TYR A 13 2.95 14.63 -9.58
CA TYR A 13 2.32 14.69 -8.25
C TYR A 13 3.21 14.03 -7.19
N UNK A 14 3.40 14.46 -6.07
CA UNK A 14 4.14 14.10 -5.11
C UNK A 14 3.69 12.89 -4.55
N SER A 15 4.44 12.03 -4.58
CA SER A 15 4.33 10.80 -3.80
C SER A 15 4.85 11.06 -2.38
N THR A 16 4.46 10.22 -1.43
CA THR A 16 4.79 10.46 -0.02
C THR A 16 5.44 9.22 0.59
N LEU A 17 6.49 9.44 1.37
CA LEU A 17 7.14 8.43 2.20
C LEU A 17 7.00 8.87 3.66
N VAL A 18 6.46 7.98 4.51
CA VAL A 18 6.39 8.19 5.96
C VAL A 18 7.29 7.16 6.62
N LEU A 19 8.09 7.61 7.58
CA LEU A 19 8.92 6.74 8.41
C LEU A 19 8.33 6.62 9.80
N ILE A 20 8.31 5.40 10.32
CA ILE A 20 8.02 5.16 11.72
C ILE A 20 9.17 4.37 12.36
N ASN A 21 9.36 4.57 13.64
CA ASN A 21 10.33 3.81 14.43
C ASN A 21 9.68 2.54 15.02
N GLU A 22 10.44 1.79 15.80
CA GLU A 22 9.99 0.54 16.43
C GLU A 22 8.92 0.76 17.49
N ASP A 23 8.83 1.98 18.05
CA ASP A 23 7.76 2.36 18.97
C ASP A 23 6.48 2.80 18.23
N LEU A 24 6.42 2.60 16.93
CA LEU A 24 5.32 3.03 16.04
C LEU A 24 5.11 4.55 16.05
N LYS A 25 6.18 5.31 16.29
CA LYS A 25 6.14 6.78 16.24
C LYS A 25 6.54 7.27 14.85
N ALA A 26 5.72 8.12 14.25
CA ALA A 26 6.06 8.78 13.01
C ALA A 26 7.24 9.74 13.26
N THR A 27 8.33 9.53 12.54
CA THR A 27 9.56 10.32 12.72
C THR A 27 9.70 11.40 11.66
N THR A 28 9.55 11.02 10.40
CA THR A 28 9.73 11.96 9.29
C THR A 28 8.76 11.66 8.16
N ILE A 29 8.46 12.71 7.40
CA ILE A 29 7.66 12.64 6.18
C ILE A 29 8.50 13.25 5.07
N HIS A 30 8.64 12.53 3.98
CA HIS A 30 9.31 13.00 2.77
C HIS A 30 8.35 12.97 1.60
N THR A 31 8.55 13.85 0.66
CA THR A 31 7.84 13.82 -0.62
C THR A 31 8.86 13.62 -1.74
N PHE A 32 8.41 12.97 -2.80
CA PHE A 32 9.23 12.74 -3.99
C PHE A 32 8.33 12.70 -5.21
N ASN A 33 8.87 12.96 -6.37
CA ASN A 33 8.13 12.92 -7.63
C ASN A 33 8.60 11.75 -8.50
N THR A 34 9.90 11.61 -8.68
CA THR A 34 10.47 10.61 -9.59
C THR A 34 10.85 9.32 -8.84
N ASP A 35 10.96 8.25 -9.59
CA ASP A 35 11.40 6.95 -9.05
C ASP A 35 12.85 7.05 -8.55
N GLN A 36 13.70 7.82 -9.25
CA GLN A 36 15.07 8.06 -8.82
C GLN A 36 15.13 8.75 -7.46
N GLU A 37 14.26 9.75 -7.20
CA GLU A 37 14.16 10.40 -5.89
C GLU A 37 13.74 9.41 -4.81
N CYS A 38 12.78 8.51 -5.13
CA CYS A 38 12.36 7.45 -4.22
C CYS A 38 13.55 6.56 -3.83
N HIS A 39 14.29 6.06 -4.82
CA HIS A 39 15.46 5.20 -4.60
C HIS A 39 16.52 5.91 -3.77
N ASN A 40 16.81 7.17 -4.07
CA ASN A 40 17.80 7.96 -3.33
C ASN A 40 17.38 8.11 -1.85
N LEU A 41 16.10 8.40 -1.59
CA LEU A 41 15.56 8.50 -0.23
C LEU A 41 15.68 7.15 0.50
N ILE A 42 15.26 6.06 -0.14
CA ILE A 42 15.34 4.72 0.46
C ILE A 42 16.80 4.37 0.78
N LYS A 43 17.72 4.64 -0.14
CA LYS A 43 19.15 4.38 0.04
C LYS A 43 19.73 5.19 1.21
N GLN A 44 19.36 6.47 1.32
CA GLN A 44 19.80 7.36 2.40
C GLN A 44 19.27 6.90 3.76
N ILE A 45 18.00 6.45 3.81
CA ILE A 45 17.29 6.09 5.04
C ILE A 45 17.61 4.66 5.47
N SER A 46 17.73 3.76 4.50
CA SER A 46 17.96 2.32 4.69
C SER A 46 16.96 1.70 5.69
N PRO A 47 15.64 1.78 5.40
CA PRO A 47 14.64 1.20 6.31
C PRO A 47 14.72 -0.33 6.30
N SER A 48 14.38 -0.96 7.42
CA SER A 48 14.40 -2.42 7.55
C SER A 48 13.27 -3.09 6.75
N ILE A 49 12.12 -2.42 6.61
CA ILE A 49 10.99 -2.89 5.81
C ILE A 49 10.38 -1.69 5.08
N ILE A 50 10.04 -1.89 3.82
CA ILE A 50 9.37 -0.91 2.98
C ILE A 50 7.97 -1.45 2.63
N ALA A 51 6.92 -0.73 2.98
CA ALA A 51 5.55 -1.10 2.66
C ALA A 51 5.01 -0.21 1.54
N ILE A 52 4.61 -0.82 0.44
CA ILE A 52 4.02 -0.10 -0.70
C ILE A 52 2.49 -0.28 -0.65
N GLY A 53 1.77 0.82 -0.59
CA GLY A 53 0.30 0.85 -0.50
C GLY A 53 -0.39 0.73 -1.85
N SER A 54 0.01 -0.22 -2.67
CA SER A 54 -0.48 -0.39 -4.04
C SER A 54 -0.13 -1.80 -4.54
N PRO A 55 -0.85 -2.33 -5.53
CA PRO A 55 -0.49 -3.62 -6.12
C PRO A 55 0.93 -3.61 -6.67
N THR A 56 1.72 -4.61 -6.26
CA THR A 56 3.12 -4.78 -6.69
C THR A 56 3.29 -5.98 -7.63
N SER A 57 2.19 -6.57 -8.08
CA SER A 57 2.18 -7.71 -9.00
C SER A 57 0.89 -7.74 -9.82
N LEU A 58 0.90 -8.55 -10.86
CA LEU A 58 -0.27 -8.78 -11.71
C LEU A 58 -1.01 -10.06 -11.30
N PRO A 59 -2.29 -10.16 -11.65
CA PRO A 59 -3.02 -11.43 -11.51
C PRO A 59 -2.36 -12.57 -12.28
N LEU A 60 -2.46 -13.77 -11.74
CA LEU A 60 -1.87 -14.97 -12.32
C LEU A 60 -2.38 -15.20 -13.76
N GLY A 61 -1.45 -15.35 -14.68
CA GLY A 61 -1.72 -15.53 -16.11
C GLY A 61 -1.67 -14.25 -16.93
N LEU A 62 -1.81 -13.07 -16.28
CA LEU A 62 -1.69 -11.81 -17.02
C LEU A 62 -0.22 -11.38 -17.10
N CYS A 63 0.27 -11.15 -18.32
CA CYS A 63 1.59 -10.57 -18.53
C CYS A 63 1.55 -9.03 -18.52
N CYS A 64 0.36 -8.47 -18.67
CA CYS A 64 0.14 -7.01 -18.71
C CYS A 64 -1.35 -6.70 -18.50
N LEU A 65 -1.67 -5.41 -18.40
CA LEU A 65 -3.05 -4.92 -18.25
C LEU A 65 -3.60 -4.29 -19.54
N GLU A 66 -2.98 -4.57 -20.68
CA GLU A 66 -3.42 -4.01 -21.97
C GLU A 66 -4.63 -4.77 -22.50
N ILE A 67 -5.59 -4.04 -23.06
CA ILE A 67 -6.86 -4.60 -23.56
C ILE A 67 -6.59 -5.56 -24.74
N ASP A 68 -5.64 -5.19 -25.60
CA ASP A 68 -5.37 -5.91 -26.83
C ASP A 68 -4.42 -7.10 -26.65
N CYS A 69 -3.95 -7.38 -25.43
CA CYS A 69 -3.07 -8.51 -25.16
C CYS A 69 -3.87 -9.82 -25.08
N ASN A 70 -3.30 -10.89 -25.62
CA ASN A 70 -3.93 -12.22 -25.62
C ASN A 70 -3.72 -13.01 -24.33
N CYS A 71 -3.01 -12.45 -23.34
CA CYS A 71 -2.85 -13.12 -22.04
C CYS A 71 -4.20 -13.27 -21.33
N ASN A 72 -4.37 -14.29 -20.51
CA ASN A 72 -5.64 -14.58 -19.84
C ASN A 72 -5.40 -14.97 -18.38
N TYR A 73 -6.37 -14.71 -17.55
CA TYR A 73 -6.37 -15.17 -16.17
C TYR A 73 -6.22 -16.68 -16.13
N THR A 74 -5.33 -17.17 -15.30
CA THR A 74 -5.10 -18.61 -15.13
C THR A 74 -6.22 -19.24 -14.30
N ILE A 75 -6.80 -18.49 -13.37
CA ILE A 75 -7.89 -18.98 -12.52
C ILE A 75 -9.22 -18.61 -13.19
N GLU A 76 -9.91 -19.63 -13.66
CA GLU A 76 -11.17 -19.45 -14.39
C GLU A 76 -12.24 -18.77 -13.52
N GLY A 77 -12.96 -17.81 -14.13
CA GLY A 77 -14.04 -17.08 -13.47
C GLY A 77 -13.58 -15.95 -12.57
N HIS A 78 -12.29 -15.81 -12.35
CA HIS A 78 -11.75 -14.77 -11.48
C HIS A 78 -11.38 -13.51 -12.28
N LYS A 79 -11.60 -12.36 -11.67
CA LYS A 79 -11.13 -11.06 -12.16
C LYS A 79 -10.30 -10.44 -11.04
N GLY A 80 -9.09 -9.98 -11.38
CA GLY A 80 -8.20 -9.43 -10.39
C GLY A 80 -7.39 -10.50 -9.66
N ARG A 81 -6.70 -10.10 -8.63
CA ARG A 81 -5.81 -10.97 -7.82
C ARG A 81 -6.62 -11.66 -6.72
N ILE A 82 -6.16 -12.82 -6.28
CA ILE A 82 -6.80 -13.56 -5.17
C ILE A 82 -6.89 -12.70 -3.90
N SER A 83 -5.85 -11.91 -3.60
CA SER A 83 -5.87 -11.00 -2.44
C SER A 83 -7.04 -10.00 -2.52
N GLU A 84 -7.34 -9.50 -3.72
CA GLU A 84 -8.44 -8.53 -3.93
C GLU A 84 -9.80 -9.22 -3.72
N ILE A 85 -9.93 -10.46 -4.19
CA ILE A 85 -11.14 -11.28 -4.00
C ILE A 85 -11.35 -11.56 -2.49
N GLN A 86 -10.27 -11.91 -1.80
CA GLN A 86 -10.32 -12.15 -0.34
C GLN A 86 -10.71 -10.88 0.41
N MET A 87 -10.14 -9.73 0.06
CA MET A 87 -10.56 -8.44 0.67
C MET A 87 -12.05 -8.18 0.42
N ALA A 88 -12.52 -8.40 -0.80
CA ALA A 88 -13.94 -8.20 -1.13
C ALA A 88 -14.84 -9.14 -0.31
N SER A 89 -14.45 -10.40 -0.10
CA SER A 89 -15.22 -11.35 0.73
C SER A 89 -15.29 -10.91 2.19
N MET A 90 -14.31 -10.12 2.65
CA MET A 90 -14.28 -9.52 3.98
C MET A 90 -15.01 -8.17 4.03
N SER A 91 -15.73 -7.81 2.98
CA SER A 91 -16.41 -6.51 2.81
C SER A 91 -15.46 -5.31 2.80
N ILE A 92 -14.19 -5.55 2.51
CA ILE A 92 -13.20 -4.47 2.34
C ILE A 92 -13.21 -4.05 0.87
N SER A 93 -13.63 -2.83 0.61
CA SER A 93 -13.70 -2.30 -0.75
C SER A 93 -12.30 -2.15 -1.35
N CYS A 94 -12.08 -2.70 -2.53
CA CYS A 94 -10.82 -2.57 -3.24
C CYS A 94 -11.05 -2.44 -4.75
N PHE A 95 -10.05 -1.93 -5.44
CA PHE A 95 -10.05 -1.90 -6.90
C PHE A 95 -9.36 -3.18 -7.38
N TYR A 96 -10.01 -3.84 -8.32
CA TYR A 96 -9.44 -5.05 -8.92
C TYR A 96 -8.37 -4.69 -9.96
N THR A 97 -7.27 -5.40 -9.89
CA THR A 97 -6.20 -5.34 -10.90
C THR A 97 -6.66 -6.14 -12.11
N THR A 98 -7.21 -5.44 -13.09
CA THR A 98 -7.83 -6.07 -14.27
C THR A 98 -7.28 -5.49 -15.56
N ARG A 99 -7.42 -6.26 -16.63
CA ARG A 99 -7.13 -5.79 -17.98
C ARG A 99 -7.95 -4.52 -18.26
N GLY A 100 -7.32 -3.51 -18.84
CA GLY A 100 -7.96 -2.22 -19.14
C GLY A 100 -8.16 -1.32 -17.92
N SER A 101 -7.54 -1.64 -16.78
CA SER A 101 -7.65 -0.83 -15.57
C SER A 101 -7.22 0.61 -15.83
N ILE A 102 -8.03 1.56 -15.40
CA ILE A 102 -7.70 3.00 -15.44
C ILE A 102 -6.42 3.27 -14.66
N SER A 103 -6.16 2.47 -13.64
CA SER A 103 -4.99 2.61 -12.74
C SER A 103 -3.74 1.92 -13.27
N LYS A 104 -3.74 1.38 -14.51
CA LYS A 104 -2.64 0.52 -15.00
C LYS A 104 -1.27 1.20 -14.88
N ASN A 105 -1.17 2.49 -15.17
CA ASN A 105 0.11 3.20 -15.09
C ASN A 105 0.64 3.27 -13.65
N LEU A 106 -0.26 3.44 -12.69
CA LEU A 106 0.12 3.38 -11.26
C LEU A 106 0.57 1.98 -10.88
N ILE A 107 -0.16 0.96 -11.33
CA ILE A 107 0.15 -0.44 -11.02
C ILE A 107 1.54 -0.79 -11.60
N TYR A 108 1.80 -0.45 -12.85
CA TYR A 108 3.11 -0.68 -13.47
C TYR A 108 4.23 0.05 -12.72
N ARG A 109 4.01 1.28 -12.34
CA ARG A 109 4.97 2.03 -11.54
C ARG A 109 5.28 1.36 -10.20
N UNK A 110 4.32 0.89 -9.52
CA UNK A 110 4.45 0.35 -8.44
C UNK A 110 5.11 -0.81 -8.48
N ILE A 111 4.87 -1.78 -9.52
CA ILE A 111 5.57 -3.04 -9.79
C ILE A 111 7.06 -2.76 -10.05
N ASN A 112 7.35 -1.81 -10.91
CA ASN A 112 8.74 -1.47 -11.24
C ASN A 112 9.54 -1.06 -10.00
N ILE A 113 9.02 -0.12 -9.21
CA ILE A 113 9.69 0.33 -7.97
C ILE A 113 9.92 -0.86 -7.03
N SER A 114 8.90 -1.69 -6.85
CA SER A 114 9.00 -2.87 -5.96
C SER A 114 10.11 -3.82 -6.44
N ASN A 115 10.13 -4.12 -7.74
CA ASN A 115 11.11 -5.04 -8.33
C ASN A 115 12.53 -4.47 -8.20
N GLU A 116 12.71 -3.18 -8.46
CA GLU A 116 14.02 -2.53 -8.34
C GLU A 116 14.51 -2.56 -6.88
N LEU A 117 13.64 -2.19 -5.93
CA LEU A 117 14.00 -2.23 -4.50
C LEU A 117 14.32 -3.66 -4.04
N HIS A 118 13.56 -4.67 -4.49
CA HIS A 118 13.88 -6.08 -4.20
C HIS A 118 15.25 -6.44 -4.79
N SER A 119 15.55 -6.02 -6.03
CA SER A 119 16.83 -6.33 -6.68
C SER A 119 18.01 -5.66 -5.95
N GLU A 120 17.76 -4.54 -5.29
CA GLU A 120 18.75 -3.83 -4.46
C GLU A 120 18.88 -4.44 -3.05
N GLY A 121 18.09 -5.49 -2.73
CA GLY A 121 18.18 -6.23 -1.48
C GLY A 121 17.27 -5.71 -0.36
N TYR A 122 16.36 -4.79 -0.65
CA TYR A 122 15.43 -4.29 0.37
C TYR A 122 14.28 -5.29 0.61
N HIS A 123 13.82 -5.33 1.85
CA HIS A 123 12.63 -6.11 2.22
C HIS A 123 11.38 -5.25 1.92
N VAL A 124 10.70 -5.57 0.83
CA VAL A 124 9.50 -4.84 0.38
C VAL A 124 8.27 -5.71 0.62
N ILE A 125 7.22 -5.12 1.18
CA ILE A 125 5.91 -5.77 1.33
C ILE A 125 4.85 -4.91 0.63
N GLU A 126 3.83 -5.58 0.10
CA GLU A 126 2.64 -4.91 -0.40
C GLU A 126 1.63 -4.80 0.73
N THR A 127 1.02 -3.63 0.86
CA THR A 127 -0.06 -3.39 1.82
C THR A 127 -1.24 -2.73 1.09
N TYR A 128 -2.36 -2.65 1.77
CA TYR A 128 -3.51 -1.91 1.25
C TYR A 128 -4.03 -1.00 2.36
N PRO A 129 -3.70 0.31 2.32
CA PRO A 129 -4.03 1.23 3.43
C PRO A 129 -5.50 1.24 3.81
N HIS A 130 -6.41 1.08 2.84
CA HIS A 130 -7.84 1.00 3.15
C HIS A 130 -8.17 -0.27 3.94
N ALA A 131 -7.55 -1.42 3.63
CA ALA A 131 -7.73 -2.64 4.42
C ALA A 131 -7.18 -2.44 5.84
N THR A 132 -5.98 -1.87 5.95
CA THR A 132 -5.39 -1.55 7.26
C THR A 132 -6.36 -0.71 8.09
N LYS A 133 -6.89 0.36 7.49
CA LYS A 133 -7.87 1.23 8.15
C LYS A 133 -9.13 0.46 8.57
N SER A 134 -9.71 -0.32 7.65
CA SER A 134 -10.96 -1.06 7.90
C SER A 134 -10.80 -2.06 9.04
N ILE A 135 -9.70 -2.79 9.06
CA ILE A 135 -9.43 -3.81 10.07
C ILE A 135 -9.18 -3.16 11.44
N LEU A 136 -8.38 -2.08 11.49
CA LEU A 136 -8.01 -1.44 12.77
C LEU A 136 -9.17 -0.70 13.41
N PHE A 137 -10.05 -0.13 12.63
CA PHE A 137 -11.10 0.74 13.16
C PHE A 137 -12.52 0.19 13.05
N UNK A 138 -12.55 -0.92 12.38
CA UNK A 138 -13.63 -1.56 12.31
C UNK A 138 -14.62 -0.88 11.58
N GLU A 139 -14.25 -0.20 10.82
CA GLU A 139 -15.14 0.58 9.98
C GLU A 139 -15.53 -0.21 8.73
N TYR A 140 -16.54 -1.00 8.81
CA TYR A 140 -17.12 -1.77 7.69
C TYR A 140 -18.45 -1.16 7.26
N PRO A 141 -18.76 -1.18 5.99
CA PRO A 141 -17.99 -0.68 4.86
C PRO A 141 -18.15 0.83 4.75
N THR A 142 -17.06 1.58 4.71
CA THR A 142 -17.18 3.02 4.41
C THR A 142 -17.15 3.20 2.89
N PRO A 143 -18.25 3.61 2.27
CA PRO A 143 -18.19 3.99 0.86
C PRO A 143 -17.16 5.09 0.65
N THR A 144 -16.38 4.95 -0.40
CA THR A 144 -15.32 5.91 -0.77
C THR A 144 -15.81 7.37 -0.85
N LYS A 145 -17.12 7.56 -1.01
CA LYS A 145 -17.76 8.88 -1.08
C LYS A 145 -17.93 9.59 0.27
N GLN A 146 -17.75 8.86 1.39
CA GLN A 146 -17.92 9.45 2.73
C GLN A 146 -16.60 9.87 3.40
N LEU A 147 -15.48 9.66 2.75
CA LEU A 147 -14.19 10.20 3.19
C LEU A 147 -14.12 11.70 2.87
N LYS A 148 -15.01 12.47 3.49
CA LYS A 148 -15.18 13.90 3.16
C LYS A 148 -14.24 14.83 3.93
N SER A 149 -13.50 14.32 4.90
CA SER A 149 -12.61 15.19 5.67
C SER A 149 -11.29 14.48 5.98
N PRO A 150 -10.17 15.03 5.51
CA PRO A 150 -8.85 14.54 5.90
C PRO A 150 -8.63 14.59 7.42
N ASN A 151 -9.29 15.51 8.08
CA ASN A 151 -9.13 15.76 9.53
C ASN A 151 -9.74 14.64 10.38
N THR A 152 -10.82 14.02 9.92
CA THR A 152 -11.47 12.93 10.65
C THR A 152 -10.63 11.66 10.61
N ASP A 153 -10.00 11.41 9.47
CA ASP A 153 -9.16 10.21 9.29
C ASP A 153 -7.86 10.30 10.10
N SER A 154 -7.25 11.47 10.14
CA SER A 154 -6.00 11.68 10.89
C SER A 154 -6.13 11.38 12.38
N UNK A 155 -7.13 11.57 12.73
CA UNK A 155 -7.38 11.41 13.97
C UNK A 155 -7.52 10.12 14.43
N SER A 156 -8.08 9.41 13.64
CA SER A 156 -8.35 7.99 13.93
C SER A 156 -7.09 7.15 14.04
N ILE A 157 -6.00 7.57 13.47
CA ILE A 157 -4.73 6.86 13.56
C ILE A 157 -3.97 7.08 14.89
N UNK A 158 -4.35 7.98 15.39
CA UNK A 158 -3.83 8.30 16.40
C UNK A 158 -3.68 7.46 17.41
N PRO A 159 -4.57 6.81 17.87
CA PRO A 159 -4.32 5.87 18.96
C PRO A 159 -3.23 4.83 18.64
N PHE A 160 -2.97 4.59 17.38
CA PHE A 160 -2.06 3.55 16.92
C PHE A 160 -0.65 4.08 16.60
N LEU A 161 -0.54 5.38 16.27
CA LEU A 161 0.75 6.03 16.01
C LEU A 161 0.95 7.15 17.01
N THR A 162 1.84 6.98 17.93
CA THR A 162 2.27 8.08 18.80
C THR A 162 3.17 9.01 18.00
N LYS A 163 2.94 10.29 18.08
CA LYS A 163 3.50 11.26 17.14
C LYS A 163 4.14 12.48 17.82
N LYS A 164 5.19 13.02 17.19
CA LYS A 164 5.61 14.42 17.35
C LYS A 164 4.94 15.25 16.25
N GLY A 165 3.96 16.05 16.59
CA GLY A 165 3.36 17.00 15.66
C GLY A 165 1.85 16.86 15.48
N ASP A 166 1.32 17.66 14.59
CA ASP A 166 -0.13 17.85 14.40
C ASP A 166 -0.66 17.04 13.22
N PHE A 167 -1.38 15.94 13.50
CA PHE A 167 -2.02 15.10 12.49
C PHE A 167 -3.05 15.85 11.64
N SER A 168 -3.60 16.97 12.14
CA SER A 168 -4.61 17.74 11.40
C SER A 168 -4.05 18.29 10.07
N LYS A 169 -2.72 18.35 9.94
CA LYS A 169 -2.04 18.83 8.72
C LYS A 169 -1.72 17.73 7.72
N TRP A 170 -2.04 16.46 8.03
CA TRP A 170 -1.76 15.36 7.11
C TRP A 170 -2.81 15.31 6.01
N ASP A 171 -2.36 15.29 4.77
CA ASP A 171 -3.24 15.03 3.65
C ASP A 171 -3.48 13.52 3.50
N LYS A 172 -4.37 13.14 2.58
CA LYS A 172 -4.73 11.75 2.32
C LYS A 172 -3.51 10.89 1.92
N ASN A 173 -2.57 11.46 1.18
CA ASN A 173 -1.38 10.73 0.73
C ASN A 173 -0.47 10.39 1.92
N THR A 174 -0.24 11.36 2.78
CA THR A 174 0.53 11.19 4.03
C THR A 174 -0.13 10.15 4.94
N TYR A 175 -1.46 10.23 5.07
CA TYR A 175 -2.24 9.28 5.88
C TYR A 175 -2.10 7.85 5.34
N ASN A 176 -2.23 7.66 4.02
CA ASN A 176 -2.09 6.34 3.40
C ASN A 176 -0.66 5.80 3.56
N ALA A 177 0.36 6.65 3.37
CA ALA A 177 1.75 6.26 3.59
C ALA A 177 1.99 5.85 5.05
N ALA A 178 1.39 6.58 6.01
CA ALA A 178 1.50 6.26 7.44
C ALA A 178 0.84 4.91 7.76
N LEU A 179 -0.32 4.62 7.17
CA LEU A 179 -0.98 3.31 7.34
C LEU A 179 -0.10 2.18 6.80
N SER A 180 0.54 2.40 5.65
CA SER A 180 1.50 1.43 5.09
C SER A 180 2.68 1.22 6.03
N ALA A 181 3.29 2.30 6.53
CA ALA A 181 4.41 2.22 7.49
C ALA A 181 3.98 1.48 8.77
N TYR A 182 2.79 1.77 9.27
CA TYR A 182 2.23 1.11 10.45
C TYR A 182 2.07 -0.39 10.21
N THR A 183 1.55 -0.78 9.04
CA THR A 183 1.44 -2.21 8.68
C THR A 183 2.82 -2.87 8.62
N ALA A 184 3.86 -2.16 8.13
CA ALA A 184 5.23 -2.68 8.16
C ALA A 184 5.73 -2.90 9.59
N GLY A 185 5.39 -1.99 10.50
CA GLY A 185 5.71 -2.15 11.93
C GLY A 185 5.00 -3.36 12.53
N LEU A 186 3.71 -3.54 12.22
CA LEU A 186 2.95 -4.72 12.66
C LEU A 186 3.54 -6.01 12.07
N TYR A 187 3.95 -5.97 10.81
CA TYR A 187 4.59 -7.11 10.15
C TYR A 187 5.87 -7.51 10.85
N ASN A 188 6.70 -6.53 11.21
CA ASN A 188 7.93 -6.78 11.97
C ASN A 188 7.63 -7.41 13.35
N ALA A 189 6.50 -7.05 13.95
CA ALA A 189 6.03 -7.56 15.24
C ALA A 189 5.22 -8.85 15.13
N GLU A 190 5.14 -9.46 13.93
CA GLU A 190 4.31 -10.65 13.65
C GLU A 190 2.81 -10.47 13.95
N UNK A 191 2.16 -9.22 13.68
CA UNK A 191 0.99 -8.93 13.89
C UNK A 191 0.26 -8.74 12.79
N THR A 192 0.49 -9.55 11.78
CA THR A 192 -0.22 -9.38 10.51
C THR A 192 -0.70 -10.71 9.94
N ASP A 193 -1.64 -10.62 9.01
CA ASP A 193 -2.02 -11.73 8.12
C ASP A 193 -1.67 -11.38 6.68
N SER A 194 -1.57 -12.41 5.82
CA SER A 194 -1.24 -12.28 4.41
C SER A 194 -2.41 -12.77 3.57
N LEU A 195 -2.92 -11.92 2.68
CA LEU A 195 -3.99 -12.25 1.75
C LEU A 195 -3.40 -12.50 0.37
N GLY A 196 -3.95 -13.48 -0.35
CA GLY A 196 -3.50 -13.80 -1.70
C GLY A 196 -2.85 -15.17 -1.80
N ILE A 197 -2.12 -15.37 -2.88
CA ILE A 197 -1.37 -16.60 -3.17
C ILE A 197 0.07 -16.22 -3.53
N LYS A 198 0.98 -17.16 -3.32
CA LYS A 198 2.41 -16.96 -3.54
C LYS A 198 2.73 -16.46 -4.95
N GLU A 199 2.04 -17.01 -5.93
CA GLU A 199 2.27 -16.72 -7.36
C GLU A 199 1.92 -15.30 -7.75
N GLU A 200 1.00 -14.66 -6.99
CA GLU A 200 0.59 -13.27 -7.19
C GLU A 200 1.20 -12.32 -6.16
N GLY A 201 1.99 -12.87 -5.21
CA GLY A 201 2.43 -12.11 -4.05
C GLY A 201 1.30 -11.94 -3.04
N PHE A 202 1.66 -11.49 -1.86
CA PHE A 202 0.71 -11.34 -0.75
C PHE A 202 0.49 -9.86 -0.45
N VAL A 203 -0.76 -9.52 -0.11
CA VAL A 203 -1.09 -8.23 0.51
C VAL A 203 -1.08 -8.45 2.03
N VAL A 204 -0.20 -7.74 2.71
CA VAL A 204 -0.07 -7.80 4.16
C VAL A 204 -1.09 -6.85 4.79
N VAL A 205 -1.85 -7.37 5.76
CA VAL A 205 -2.87 -6.60 6.49
C VAL A 205 -2.68 -6.82 8.00
N PRO A 206 -3.17 -5.92 8.86
CA PRO A 206 -3.17 -6.20 10.30
C PRO A 206 -3.88 -7.52 10.60
N ALA A 207 -3.44 -8.22 11.64
CA ALA A 207 -4.00 -9.53 12.00
C ALA A 207 -5.52 -9.48 12.15
N LEU A 208 -6.18 -10.41 11.51
CA LEU A 208 -7.64 -10.57 11.56
C LEU A 208 -8.00 -11.23 12.90
N ARG A 209 -8.92 -10.62 13.65
CA ARG A 209 -9.38 -11.12 14.94
C ARG A 209 -10.59 -12.03 14.78
#